data_22b28ebfc5b5050738553b79479fa40c
#
_entry.id   22b28ebfc5b5050738553b79479fa40c
#
_cell.length_a   1.000
_cell.length_b   1.000
_cell.length_c   1.000
_cell.angle_alpha   90.00
_cell.angle_beta   90.00
_cell.angle_gamma   90.00
#
_symmetry.space_group_name_H-M   'P 1'
#
loop_
_entity.id
_entity.type
_entity.pdbx_description
1 polymer ?
#
loop_
_entity_poly.entity_id
_entity_poly.type
_entity_poly.pdbx_seq_one_letter_code
_entity_poly.pdbx_strand_id
1 'polypeptide(L)'
;IRTVRENNRLQEFRKSVELAYEDSLKKQNVVSAEILKNALARKAVIPAKLLQMGERELERLLVRSKEINSTSTYRNSKYYQKYLKDYLTSLGKEDIEFSDITEEFGSSYKAFLKRYKNFGPSQMNKCLCWLSKLVYLAVDYEILRANPLEDMEYEKKPAPKHRHISRAELKAILETPMLDPLQELGRRAFLFSIFTGLAYVDIMLLHPHHIGTTADGRRYIRINRKKTNVEAFIPLHPIAEQILDLYNTTDDTKPVF
;
A
#
# COMPACT_ATOMS: atom_id res chain seq x y z
N ILE A 1 -13.50 -52.80 20.47
CA ILE A 1 -13.99 -51.53 21.11
C ILE A 1 -13.20 -50.32 20.54
N ARG A 2 -11.90 -50.39 20.35
CA ARG A 2 -11.08 -49.28 19.80
C ARG A 2 -11.45 -48.97 18.35
N THR A 3 -11.60 -49.96 17.50
CA THR A 3 -11.97 -49.88 16.08
C THR A 3 -13.37 -49.29 15.86
N VAL A 4 -14.34 -49.61 16.73
CA VAL A 4 -15.69 -49.03 16.67
C VAL A 4 -15.70 -47.54 16.99
N ARG A 5 -14.91 -47.12 18.01
CA ARG A 5 -14.75 -45.70 18.35
C ARG A 5 -14.04 -44.90 17.26
N GLU A 6 -13.06 -45.47 16.60
CA GLU A 6 -12.34 -44.87 15.50
C GLU A 6 -13.24 -44.75 14.28
N ASN A 7 -14.04 -45.77 13.93
CA ASN A 7 -15.02 -45.71 12.87
C ASN A 7 -16.13 -44.68 13.12
N ASN A 8 -16.62 -44.57 14.36
CA ASN A 8 -17.59 -43.53 14.71
C ASN A 8 -17.03 -42.12 14.54
N ARG A 9 -15.79 -41.88 14.97
CA ARG A 9 -15.11 -40.59 14.76
C ARG A 9 -14.93 -40.25 13.29
N LEU A 10 -14.58 -41.23 12.46
CA LEU A 10 -14.49 -41.04 11.00
C LEU A 10 -15.84 -40.72 10.38
N GLN A 11 -16.91 -41.36 10.83
CA GLN A 11 -18.25 -41.08 10.35
C GLN A 11 -18.75 -39.67 10.78
N GLU A 12 -18.45 -39.25 12.01
CA GLU A 12 -18.75 -37.90 12.48
C GLU A 12 -17.95 -36.85 11.71
N PHE A 13 -16.67 -37.09 11.45
CA PHE A 13 -15.83 -36.21 10.66
C PHE A 13 -16.35 -36.10 9.22
N ARG A 14 -16.69 -37.22 8.58
CA ARG A 14 -17.27 -37.24 7.24
C ARG A 14 -18.56 -36.43 7.16
N LYS A 15 -19.49 -36.58 8.11
CA LYS A 15 -20.72 -35.79 8.19
C LYS A 15 -20.41 -34.30 8.36
N SER A 16 -19.42 -33.93 9.17
CA SER A 16 -19.03 -32.54 9.33
C SER A 16 -18.46 -31.91 8.06
N VAL A 17 -17.72 -32.70 7.25
CA VAL A 17 -17.21 -32.27 5.94
C VAL A 17 -18.36 -32.10 4.93
N GLU A 18 -19.30 -33.05 4.88
CA GLU A 18 -20.47 -33.00 4.00
C GLU A 18 -21.35 -31.76 4.32
N LEU A 19 -21.61 -31.49 5.60
CA LEU A 19 -22.35 -30.30 6.01
C LEU A 19 -21.62 -28.99 5.68
N ALA A 20 -20.30 -28.96 5.90
CA ALA A 20 -19.50 -27.78 5.58
C ALA A 20 -19.45 -27.54 4.05
N TYR A 21 -19.42 -28.62 3.26
CA TYR A 21 -19.49 -28.56 1.80
C TYR A 21 -20.83 -27.97 1.33
N GLU A 22 -21.95 -28.53 1.80
CA GLU A 22 -23.30 -28.05 1.44
C GLU A 22 -23.52 -26.60 1.86
N ASP A 23 -23.08 -26.21 3.07
CA ASP A 23 -23.22 -24.84 3.57
C ASP A 23 -22.35 -23.85 2.76
N SER A 24 -21.13 -24.25 2.41
CA SER A 24 -20.25 -23.45 1.55
C SER A 24 -20.82 -23.31 0.14
N LEU A 25 -21.37 -24.39 -0.42
CA LEU A 25 -22.00 -24.36 -1.74
C LEU A 25 -23.22 -23.44 -1.77
N LYS A 26 -24.07 -23.52 -0.75
CA LYS A 26 -25.26 -22.65 -0.63
C LYS A 26 -24.90 -21.17 -0.45
N LYS A 27 -23.84 -20.86 0.30
CA LYS A 27 -23.47 -19.47 0.63
C LYS A 27 -22.63 -18.80 -0.44
N GLN A 28 -21.77 -19.55 -1.13
CA GLN A 28 -20.72 -18.99 -1.98
C GLN A 28 -20.73 -19.52 -3.42
N ASN A 29 -21.55 -20.55 -3.72
CA ASN A 29 -21.64 -21.22 -5.01
C ASN A 29 -20.29 -21.80 -5.54
N VAL A 30 -19.24 -21.76 -4.72
CA VAL A 30 -17.88 -22.26 -4.99
C VAL A 30 -17.36 -22.97 -3.75
N VAL A 31 -16.75 -24.12 -3.94
CA VAL A 31 -16.12 -24.88 -2.84
C VAL A 31 -14.71 -25.27 -3.25
N SER A 32 -13.72 -24.84 -2.45
CA SER A 32 -12.32 -25.29 -2.55
C SER A 32 -11.91 -26.04 -1.28
N ALA A 33 -10.82 -26.80 -1.35
CA ALA A 33 -10.26 -27.49 -0.19
C ALA A 33 -9.92 -26.52 0.95
N GLU A 34 -9.44 -25.32 0.62
CA GLU A 34 -9.10 -24.29 1.62
C GLU A 34 -10.36 -23.66 2.26
N ILE A 35 -11.45 -23.49 1.50
CA ILE A 35 -12.75 -23.03 2.04
C ILE A 35 -13.27 -24.06 3.05
N LEU A 36 -13.25 -25.34 2.70
CA LEU A 36 -13.68 -26.44 3.58
C LEU A 36 -12.82 -26.55 4.84
N LYS A 37 -11.51 -26.45 4.69
CA LYS A 37 -10.56 -26.48 5.82
C LYS A 37 -10.82 -25.33 6.80
N ASN A 38 -11.08 -24.13 6.31
CA ASN A 38 -11.38 -22.98 7.15
C ASN A 38 -12.78 -23.09 7.80
N ALA A 39 -13.78 -23.60 7.09
CA ALA A 39 -15.11 -23.85 7.63
C ALA A 39 -15.08 -24.90 8.76
N LEU A 40 -14.35 -26.02 8.58
CA LEU A 40 -14.16 -27.05 9.59
C LEU A 40 -13.34 -26.55 10.81
N ALA A 41 -12.35 -25.70 10.56
CA ALA A 41 -11.55 -25.08 11.62
C ALA A 41 -12.26 -23.88 12.31
N ARG A 42 -13.52 -23.57 11.94
CA ARG A 42 -14.26 -22.38 12.39
C ARG A 42 -13.49 -21.07 12.17
N LYS A 43 -12.66 -21.02 11.14
CA LYS A 43 -11.96 -19.81 10.71
C LYS A 43 -12.89 -18.94 9.87
N ALA A 44 -12.53 -17.67 9.69
CA ALA A 44 -13.28 -16.73 8.87
C ALA A 44 -13.47 -17.30 7.45
N VAL A 45 -14.71 -17.26 6.95
CA VAL A 45 -15.07 -17.73 5.60
C VAL A 45 -14.31 -16.89 4.57
N ILE A 46 -13.67 -17.57 3.60
CA ILE A 46 -12.98 -16.90 2.49
C ILE A 46 -14.05 -16.43 1.50
N PRO A 47 -14.13 -15.14 1.16
CA PRO A 47 -15.11 -14.63 0.22
C PRO A 47 -14.87 -15.19 -1.18
N ALA A 48 -15.92 -15.69 -1.84
CA ALA A 48 -15.88 -16.14 -3.23
C ALA A 48 -16.19 -15.02 -4.23
N LYS A 49 -16.62 -13.85 -3.75
CA LYS A 49 -16.98 -12.69 -4.57
C LYS A 49 -15.90 -11.62 -4.53
N LEU A 50 -15.77 -10.88 -5.62
CA LEU A 50 -14.68 -9.93 -5.88
C LEU A 50 -14.63 -8.77 -4.88
N LEU A 51 -15.75 -8.07 -4.68
CA LEU A 51 -15.76 -6.93 -3.75
C LEU A 51 -15.64 -7.36 -2.29
N GLN A 52 -16.23 -8.48 -1.91
CA GLN A 52 -16.08 -9.04 -0.57
C GLN A 52 -14.62 -9.42 -0.27
N MET A 53 -13.90 -10.00 -1.25
CA MET A 53 -12.46 -10.24 -1.12
C MET A 53 -11.69 -8.93 -0.96
N GLY A 54 -12.07 -7.90 -1.70
CA GLY A 54 -11.50 -6.57 -1.59
C GLY A 54 -11.71 -5.96 -0.20
N GLU A 55 -12.90 -6.08 0.39
CA GLU A 55 -13.18 -5.59 1.76
C GLU A 55 -12.31 -6.34 2.79
N ARG A 56 -12.23 -7.66 2.70
CA ARG A 56 -11.36 -8.47 3.57
C ARG A 56 -9.89 -8.04 3.46
N GLU A 57 -9.40 -7.80 2.25
CA GLU A 57 -8.02 -7.33 2.05
C GLU A 57 -7.81 -5.91 2.59
N LEU A 58 -8.81 -5.03 2.50
CA LEU A 58 -8.77 -3.70 3.13
C LEU A 58 -8.69 -3.79 4.64
N GLU A 59 -9.44 -4.69 5.28
CA GLU A 59 -9.36 -4.93 6.72
C GLU A 59 -7.94 -5.38 7.12
N ARG A 60 -7.35 -6.32 6.36
CA ARG A 60 -5.96 -6.76 6.58
C ARG A 60 -4.96 -5.61 6.45
N LEU A 61 -5.13 -4.76 5.43
CA LEU A 61 -4.29 -3.59 5.22
C LEU A 61 -4.48 -2.54 6.31
N LEU A 62 -5.69 -2.39 6.87
CA LEU A 62 -5.96 -1.50 7.99
C LEU A 62 -5.22 -1.95 9.25
N VAL A 63 -5.27 -3.24 9.59
CA VAL A 63 -4.52 -3.79 10.72
C VAL A 63 -3.02 -3.53 10.53
N ARG A 64 -2.47 -3.92 9.37
CA ARG A 64 -1.07 -3.68 9.05
C ARG A 64 -0.68 -2.20 9.10
N SER A 65 -1.57 -1.31 8.70
CA SER A 65 -1.29 0.14 8.71
C SER A 65 -1.04 0.69 10.10
N LYS A 66 -1.67 0.11 11.12
CA LYS A 66 -1.46 0.46 12.53
C LYS A 66 -0.11 -0.08 13.03
N GLU A 67 0.25 -1.31 12.66
CA GLU A 67 1.53 -1.93 13.04
C GLU A 67 2.73 -1.16 12.49
N ILE A 68 2.70 -0.77 11.21
CA ILE A 68 3.80 -0.04 10.56
C ILE A 68 3.68 1.49 10.67
N ASN A 69 2.64 1.98 11.38
CA ASN A 69 2.32 3.41 11.50
C ASN A 69 2.34 4.16 10.16
N SER A 70 1.73 3.55 9.12
CA SER A 70 1.66 4.12 7.77
C SER A 70 0.35 3.74 7.08
N THR A 71 -0.51 4.73 6.81
CA THR A 71 -1.86 4.55 6.26
C THR A 71 -1.94 4.67 4.73
N SER A 72 -0.85 5.02 4.05
CA SER A 72 -0.87 5.36 2.61
C SER A 72 -1.36 4.21 1.73
N THR A 73 -0.87 2.98 1.97
CA THR A 73 -1.28 1.80 1.20
C THR A 73 -2.77 1.50 1.41
N TYR A 74 -3.23 1.50 2.66
CA TYR A 74 -4.64 1.30 2.98
C TYR A 74 -5.54 2.34 2.30
N ARG A 75 -5.22 3.65 2.43
CA ARG A 75 -6.00 4.73 1.81
C ARG A 75 -6.08 4.58 0.30
N ASN A 76 -4.96 4.31 -0.36
CA ASN A 76 -4.93 4.14 -1.81
C ASN A 76 -5.75 2.92 -2.24
N SER A 77 -5.60 1.78 -1.56
CA SER A 77 -6.37 0.57 -1.85
C SER A 77 -7.88 0.79 -1.68
N LYS A 78 -8.30 1.58 -0.67
CA LYS A 78 -9.71 1.96 -0.49
C LYS A 78 -10.26 2.72 -1.70
N TYR A 79 -9.48 3.63 -2.31
CA TYR A 79 -9.89 4.30 -3.55
C TYR A 79 -9.99 3.32 -4.72
N TYR A 80 -9.03 2.39 -4.87
CA TYR A 80 -9.09 1.41 -5.96
C TYR A 80 -10.28 0.47 -5.81
N GLN A 81 -10.61 0.05 -4.60
CA GLN A 81 -11.80 -0.72 -4.28
C GLN A 81 -13.08 0.05 -4.63
N LYS A 82 -13.15 1.33 -4.28
CA LYS A 82 -14.27 2.20 -4.66
C LYS A 82 -14.45 2.26 -6.17
N TYR A 83 -13.38 2.44 -6.94
CA TYR A 83 -13.48 2.51 -8.41
C TYR A 83 -13.93 1.18 -9.04
N LEU A 84 -13.51 0.06 -8.45
CA LEU A 84 -13.98 -1.26 -8.86
C LEU A 84 -15.48 -1.43 -8.57
N LYS A 85 -15.94 -0.99 -7.39
CA LYS A 85 -17.36 -0.95 -7.03
C LYS A 85 -18.16 -0.05 -7.98
N ASP A 86 -17.67 1.16 -8.28
CA ASP A 86 -18.32 2.07 -9.23
C ASP A 86 -18.48 1.43 -10.61
N TYR A 87 -17.48 0.65 -11.07
CA TYR A 87 -17.55 -0.08 -12.32
C TYR A 87 -18.64 -1.15 -12.28
N LEU A 88 -18.69 -2.00 -11.26
CA LEU A 88 -19.73 -3.02 -11.13
C LEU A 88 -21.13 -2.38 -11.03
N THR A 89 -21.28 -1.30 -10.32
CA THR A 89 -22.53 -0.53 -10.25
C THR A 89 -22.96 -0.05 -11.65
N SER A 90 -22.00 0.39 -12.49
CA SER A 90 -22.29 0.79 -13.88
C SER A 90 -22.78 -0.36 -14.78
N LEU A 91 -22.48 -1.59 -14.39
CA LEU A 91 -22.98 -2.82 -15.02
C LEU A 91 -24.30 -3.33 -14.40
N GLY A 92 -24.87 -2.60 -13.43
CA GLY A 92 -26.06 -3.03 -12.70
C GLY A 92 -25.81 -4.20 -11.73
N LYS A 93 -24.55 -4.46 -11.35
CA LYS A 93 -24.15 -5.55 -10.46
C LYS A 93 -23.70 -5.01 -9.10
N GLU A 94 -24.16 -5.65 -8.02
CA GLU A 94 -23.69 -5.34 -6.66
C GLU A 94 -22.30 -5.93 -6.38
N ASP A 95 -22.05 -7.16 -6.85
CA ASP A 95 -20.78 -7.88 -6.78
C ASP A 95 -20.76 -8.97 -7.85
N ILE A 96 -19.60 -9.61 -8.10
CA ILE A 96 -19.46 -10.72 -9.04
C ILE A 96 -18.66 -11.86 -8.41
N GLU A 97 -18.89 -13.09 -8.90
CA GLU A 97 -18.07 -14.24 -8.55
C GLU A 97 -16.73 -14.19 -9.32
N PHE A 98 -15.69 -14.79 -8.74
CA PHE A 98 -14.40 -14.86 -9.43
C PHE A 98 -14.45 -15.67 -10.72
N SER A 99 -15.37 -16.62 -10.84
CA SER A 99 -15.65 -17.39 -12.06
C SER A 99 -16.10 -16.52 -13.24
N ASP A 100 -16.70 -15.37 -12.97
CA ASP A 100 -17.19 -14.43 -14.00
C ASP A 100 -16.09 -13.46 -14.47
N ILE A 101 -14.92 -13.48 -13.85
CA ILE A 101 -13.80 -12.63 -14.23
C ILE A 101 -13.08 -13.25 -15.41
N THR A 102 -13.10 -12.54 -16.53
CA THR A 102 -12.45 -12.91 -17.79
C THR A 102 -11.47 -11.81 -18.20
N GLU A 103 -10.65 -12.07 -19.20
CA GLU A 103 -9.81 -11.05 -19.82
C GLU A 103 -10.64 -9.88 -20.36
N GLU A 104 -11.82 -10.15 -20.91
CA GLU A 104 -12.76 -9.13 -21.37
C GLU A 104 -13.26 -8.24 -20.24
N PHE A 105 -13.53 -8.80 -19.04
CA PHE A 105 -13.86 -8.02 -17.86
C PHE A 105 -12.74 -7.05 -17.51
N GLY A 106 -11.48 -7.49 -17.52
CA GLY A 106 -10.31 -6.64 -17.27
C GLY A 106 -10.18 -5.50 -18.28
N SER A 107 -10.35 -5.81 -19.56
CA SER A 107 -10.29 -4.83 -20.65
C SER A 107 -11.43 -3.81 -20.58
N SER A 108 -12.64 -4.24 -20.25
CA SER A 108 -13.81 -3.40 -20.06
C SER A 108 -13.66 -2.49 -18.83
N TYR A 109 -13.11 -2.99 -17.73
CA TYR A 109 -12.77 -2.17 -16.56
C TYR A 109 -11.73 -1.10 -16.90
N LYS A 110 -10.69 -1.44 -17.65
CA LYS A 110 -9.69 -0.50 -18.15
C LYS A 110 -10.33 0.61 -19.02
N ALA A 111 -11.24 0.23 -19.92
CA ALA A 111 -11.98 1.19 -20.74
C ALA A 111 -12.89 2.12 -19.91
N PHE A 112 -13.53 1.59 -18.85
CA PHE A 112 -14.32 2.37 -17.90
C PHE A 112 -13.45 3.41 -17.18
N LEU A 113 -12.30 3.01 -16.65
CA LEU A 113 -11.37 3.92 -15.98
C LEU A 113 -10.90 5.07 -16.90
N LYS A 114 -10.67 4.78 -18.17
CA LYS A 114 -10.26 5.76 -19.16
C LYS A 114 -11.38 6.74 -19.53
N ARG A 115 -12.57 6.23 -19.86
CA ARG A 115 -13.68 7.02 -20.40
C ARG A 115 -14.46 7.77 -19.32
N TYR A 116 -14.83 7.12 -18.23
CA TYR A 116 -15.71 7.68 -17.21
C TYR A 116 -14.97 8.34 -16.05
N LYS A 117 -13.76 7.88 -15.74
CA LYS A 117 -12.93 8.47 -14.67
C LYS A 117 -11.86 9.43 -15.22
N ASN A 118 -11.62 9.44 -16.53
CA ASN A 118 -10.58 10.24 -17.19
C ASN A 118 -9.18 10.05 -16.55
N PHE A 119 -8.86 8.81 -16.19
CA PHE A 119 -7.59 8.50 -15.54
C PHE A 119 -6.45 8.40 -16.55
N GLY A 120 -5.30 8.98 -16.17
CA GLY A 120 -4.05 8.75 -16.90
C GLY A 120 -3.46 7.37 -16.64
N PRO A 121 -2.49 6.92 -17.46
CA PRO A 121 -1.91 5.58 -17.44
C PRO A 121 -1.47 5.12 -16.04
N SER A 122 -0.81 5.99 -15.28
CA SER A 122 -0.31 5.65 -13.94
C SER A 122 -1.42 5.31 -12.96
N GLN A 123 -2.54 6.04 -12.99
CA GLN A 123 -3.68 5.81 -12.09
C GLN A 123 -4.47 4.56 -12.52
N MET A 124 -4.70 4.39 -13.83
CA MET A 124 -5.33 3.18 -14.37
C MET A 124 -4.56 1.93 -13.96
N ASN A 125 -3.23 1.92 -14.17
CA ASN A 125 -2.41 0.77 -13.81
C ASN A 125 -2.47 0.42 -12.32
N LYS A 126 -2.59 1.41 -11.44
CA LYS A 126 -2.78 1.15 -9.99
C LYS A 126 -4.12 0.48 -9.69
N CYS A 127 -5.20 0.87 -10.38
CA CYS A 127 -6.50 0.23 -10.27
C CYS A 127 -6.47 -1.20 -10.80
N LEU A 128 -5.81 -1.42 -11.94
CA LEU A 128 -5.63 -2.75 -12.52
C LEU A 128 -4.76 -3.65 -11.62
N CYS A 129 -3.70 -3.13 -11.02
CA CYS A 129 -2.90 -3.85 -10.01
C CYS A 129 -3.74 -4.27 -8.80
N TRP A 130 -4.70 -3.44 -8.37
CA TRP A 130 -5.61 -3.82 -7.30
C TRP A 130 -6.51 -4.99 -7.71
N LEU A 131 -7.13 -4.91 -8.89
CA LEU A 131 -7.93 -6.02 -9.44
C LEU A 131 -7.10 -7.30 -9.55
N SER A 132 -5.92 -7.25 -10.18
CA SER A 132 -5.02 -8.40 -10.30
C SER A 132 -4.65 -8.99 -8.94
N LYS A 133 -4.40 -8.14 -7.94
CA LYS A 133 -4.11 -8.60 -6.58
C LYS A 133 -5.26 -9.42 -6.00
N LEU A 134 -6.51 -8.99 -6.16
CA LEU A 134 -7.68 -9.73 -5.67
C LEU A 134 -7.83 -11.06 -6.39
N VAL A 135 -7.57 -11.09 -7.70
CA VAL A 135 -7.59 -12.32 -8.50
C VAL A 135 -6.49 -13.29 -8.07
N TYR A 136 -5.26 -12.80 -7.81
CA TYR A 136 -4.19 -13.65 -7.26
C TYR A 136 -4.55 -14.20 -5.87
N LEU A 137 -5.19 -13.42 -5.01
CA LEU A 137 -5.70 -13.93 -3.73
C LEU A 137 -6.73 -15.05 -3.94
N ALA A 138 -7.58 -14.94 -4.95
CA ALA A 138 -8.53 -16.01 -5.30
C ALA A 138 -7.82 -17.28 -5.80
N VAL A 139 -6.70 -17.15 -6.50
CA VAL A 139 -5.85 -18.28 -6.89
C VAL A 139 -5.15 -18.88 -5.66
N ASP A 140 -4.57 -18.05 -4.79
CA ASP A 140 -3.91 -18.49 -3.55
C ASP A 140 -4.87 -19.21 -2.60
N TYR A 141 -6.15 -18.86 -2.62
CA TYR A 141 -7.21 -19.54 -1.87
C TYR A 141 -7.90 -20.69 -2.64
N GLU A 142 -7.36 -21.09 -3.79
CA GLU A 142 -7.88 -22.17 -4.63
C GLU A 142 -9.33 -21.97 -5.13
N ILE A 143 -9.84 -20.71 -5.13
CA ILE A 143 -11.13 -20.35 -5.73
C ILE A 143 -11.01 -20.38 -7.25
N LEU A 144 -9.87 -19.95 -7.78
CA LEU A 144 -9.50 -20.04 -9.18
C LEU A 144 -8.31 -20.97 -9.36
N ARG A 145 -8.27 -21.71 -10.48
CA ARG A 145 -7.12 -22.56 -10.83
C ARG A 145 -5.94 -21.78 -11.39
N ALA A 146 -6.23 -20.69 -12.09
CA ALA A 146 -5.25 -19.80 -12.72
C ALA A 146 -5.80 -18.39 -12.77
N ASN A 147 -4.92 -17.41 -12.95
CA ASN A 147 -5.32 -16.02 -13.08
C ASN A 147 -5.84 -15.72 -14.50
N PRO A 148 -7.14 -15.43 -14.70
CA PRO A 148 -7.69 -15.12 -16.03
C PRO A 148 -7.23 -13.74 -16.56
N LEU A 149 -6.53 -12.93 -15.75
CA LEU A 149 -6.00 -11.62 -16.11
C LEU A 149 -4.47 -11.61 -16.25
N GLU A 150 -3.84 -12.78 -16.39
CA GLU A 150 -2.39 -12.90 -16.43
C GLU A 150 -1.79 -12.13 -17.62
N ASP A 151 -2.43 -12.22 -18.78
CA ASP A 151 -1.99 -11.56 -20.02
C ASP A 151 -2.56 -10.14 -20.20
N MET A 152 -3.23 -9.60 -19.18
CA MET A 152 -3.82 -8.27 -19.24
C MET A 152 -2.75 -7.18 -19.40
N GLU A 153 -2.77 -6.48 -20.53
CA GLU A 153 -1.84 -5.40 -20.81
C GLU A 153 -2.12 -4.15 -19.98
N TYR A 154 -1.09 -3.67 -19.30
CA TYR A 154 -1.09 -2.37 -18.61
C TYR A 154 -0.86 -1.23 -19.61
N GLU A 155 -1.40 -0.06 -19.28
CA GLU A 155 -1.16 1.14 -20.08
C GLU A 155 0.31 1.56 -20.06
N LYS A 156 0.85 1.90 -21.22
CA LYS A 156 2.23 2.40 -21.33
C LYS A 156 2.34 3.76 -20.64
N LYS A 157 3.20 3.82 -19.64
CA LYS A 157 3.47 5.09 -18.94
C LYS A 157 4.28 6.01 -19.84
N PRO A 158 3.99 7.34 -19.82
CA PRO A 158 4.87 8.31 -20.47
C PRO A 158 6.27 8.23 -19.86
N ALA A 159 7.28 8.59 -20.64
CA ALA A 159 8.65 8.66 -20.15
C ALA A 159 8.74 9.54 -18.90
N PRO A 160 9.47 9.12 -17.87
CA PRO A 160 9.61 9.91 -16.66
C PRO A 160 10.27 11.25 -16.99
N LYS A 161 9.62 12.34 -16.61
CA LYS A 161 10.25 13.66 -16.67
C LYS A 161 11.20 13.79 -15.50
N HIS A 162 12.50 13.68 -15.75
CA HIS A 162 13.52 13.96 -14.75
C HIS A 162 13.52 15.46 -14.46
N ARG A 163 13.05 15.81 -13.29
CA ARG A 163 13.15 17.19 -12.77
C ARG A 163 14.42 17.26 -11.93
N HIS A 164 15.29 18.13 -12.27
CA HIS A 164 16.48 18.47 -11.49
C HIS A 164 16.52 19.98 -11.31
N ILE A 165 17.18 20.42 -10.27
CA ILE A 165 17.42 21.84 -10.02
C ILE A 165 18.81 22.16 -10.55
N SER A 166 18.88 23.08 -11.48
CA SER A 166 20.15 23.61 -11.99
C SER A 166 20.86 24.47 -10.95
N ARG A 167 22.15 24.71 -11.14
CA ARG A 167 22.92 25.60 -10.25
C ARG A 167 22.35 27.03 -10.23
N ALA A 168 21.85 27.51 -11.36
CA ALA A 168 21.24 28.84 -11.45
C ALA A 168 19.91 28.92 -10.65
N GLU A 169 19.05 27.89 -10.76
CA GLU A 169 17.83 27.81 -9.97
C GLU A 169 18.11 27.66 -8.48
N LEU A 170 19.10 26.85 -8.10
CA LEU A 170 19.52 26.72 -6.70
C LEU A 170 19.99 28.07 -6.15
N LYS A 171 20.81 28.79 -6.92
CA LYS A 171 21.26 30.15 -6.56
C LYS A 171 20.07 31.10 -6.40
N ALA A 172 19.14 31.11 -7.33
CA ALA A 172 17.93 31.91 -7.24
C ALA A 172 17.11 31.59 -5.97
N ILE A 173 16.95 30.30 -5.61
CA ILE A 173 16.26 29.88 -4.39
C ILE A 173 16.98 30.41 -3.13
N LEU A 174 18.30 30.38 -3.12
CA LEU A 174 19.10 30.89 -2.01
C LEU A 174 19.02 32.40 -1.85
N GLU A 175 19.01 33.15 -2.95
CA GLU A 175 19.11 34.61 -2.97
C GLU A 175 17.75 35.33 -2.95
N THR A 176 16.63 34.64 -3.29
CA THR A 176 15.30 35.25 -3.33
C THR A 176 14.83 35.59 -1.90
N PRO A 177 14.52 36.85 -1.58
CA PRO A 177 13.97 37.21 -0.30
C PRO A 177 12.59 36.59 -0.07
N MET A 178 12.36 36.04 1.13
CA MET A 178 11.05 35.54 1.56
C MET A 178 10.40 36.57 2.48
N LEU A 179 9.17 36.96 2.16
CA LEU A 179 8.43 37.97 2.92
C LEU A 179 7.62 37.32 4.06
N ASP A 180 7.27 36.05 3.93
CA ASP A 180 6.48 35.31 4.90
C ASP A 180 7.37 34.30 5.67
N PRO A 181 7.33 34.31 7.01
CA PRO A 181 8.07 33.32 7.83
C PRO A 181 7.80 31.87 7.48
N LEU A 182 6.57 31.51 7.06
CA LEU A 182 6.22 30.15 6.65
C LEU A 182 6.89 29.77 5.32
N GLN A 183 6.98 30.72 4.38
CA GLN A 183 7.70 30.51 3.13
C GLN A 183 9.20 30.34 3.39
N GLU A 184 9.77 31.12 4.30
CA GLU A 184 11.17 30.99 4.72
C GLU A 184 11.46 29.64 5.38
N LEU A 185 10.57 29.16 6.26
CA LEU A 185 10.66 27.82 6.83
C LEU A 185 10.62 26.74 5.74
N GLY A 186 9.68 26.86 4.78
CA GLY A 186 9.56 25.96 3.64
C GLY A 186 10.82 25.94 2.78
N ARG A 187 11.42 27.11 2.50
CA ARG A 187 12.70 27.25 1.78
C ARG A 187 13.83 26.55 2.50
N ARG A 188 13.99 26.78 3.80
CA ARG A 188 15.04 26.15 4.62
C ARG A 188 14.90 24.65 4.66
N ALA A 189 13.70 24.14 4.90
CA ALA A 189 13.44 22.70 4.89
C ALA A 189 13.71 22.08 3.50
N PHE A 190 13.39 22.78 2.42
CA PHE A 190 13.65 22.34 1.05
C PHE A 190 15.16 22.31 0.75
N LEU A 191 15.91 23.35 1.09
CA LEU A 191 17.36 23.39 0.96
C LEU A 191 18.01 22.30 1.79
N PHE A 192 17.56 22.13 3.03
CA PHE A 192 18.06 21.07 3.90
C PHE A 192 17.83 19.68 3.29
N SER A 193 16.64 19.45 2.67
CA SER A 193 16.35 18.23 1.91
C SER A 193 17.33 18.02 0.75
N ILE A 194 17.67 19.07 0.00
CA ILE A 194 18.62 18.98 -1.12
C ILE A 194 20.00 18.52 -0.65
N PHE A 195 20.51 19.10 0.44
CA PHE A 195 21.87 18.85 0.91
C PHE A 195 22.02 17.62 1.82
N THR A 196 20.91 17.06 2.31
CA THR A 196 20.92 15.85 3.14
C THR A 196 20.30 14.62 2.46
N GLY A 197 19.50 14.83 1.41
CA GLY A 197 18.72 13.74 0.79
C GLY A 197 17.62 13.18 1.71
N LEU A 198 17.29 13.86 2.82
CA LEU A 198 16.17 13.48 3.68
C LEU A 198 14.84 13.80 3.02
N ALA A 199 13.86 12.93 3.18
CA ALA A 199 12.50 13.21 2.77
C ALA A 199 11.84 14.20 3.74
N TYR A 200 10.82 14.94 3.28
CA TYR A 200 10.10 15.90 4.11
C TYR A 200 9.66 15.34 5.47
N VAL A 201 9.12 14.11 5.48
CA VAL A 201 8.67 13.46 6.72
C VAL A 201 9.83 13.19 7.70
N ASP A 202 11.02 12.88 7.19
CA ASP A 202 12.19 12.62 8.01
C ASP A 202 12.74 13.94 8.58
N ILE A 203 12.66 15.05 7.83
CA ILE A 203 13.04 16.40 8.28
C ILE A 203 12.11 16.85 9.42
N MET A 204 10.78 16.69 9.25
CA MET A 204 9.79 17.06 10.27
C MET A 204 9.85 16.19 11.54
N LEU A 205 10.53 15.05 11.49
CA LEU A 205 10.79 14.15 12.63
C LEU A 205 12.26 14.20 13.10
N LEU A 206 13.04 15.15 12.60
CA LEU A 206 14.43 15.30 13.02
C LEU A 206 14.49 15.91 14.42
N HIS A 207 15.06 15.20 15.35
CA HIS A 207 15.30 15.64 16.72
C HIS A 207 16.80 15.86 16.98
N PRO A 208 17.18 16.66 17.99
CA PRO A 208 18.58 16.89 18.37
C PRO A 208 19.40 15.61 18.57
N HIS A 209 18.84 14.56 19.16
CA HIS A 209 19.54 13.28 19.38
C HIS A 209 19.92 12.53 18.08
N HIS A 210 19.32 12.90 16.93
CA HIS A 210 19.74 12.38 15.65
C HIS A 210 21.01 13.04 15.09
N ILE A 211 21.44 14.17 15.70
CA ILE A 211 22.59 14.95 15.23
C ILE A 211 23.79 14.60 16.12
N GLY A 212 24.85 14.15 15.50
CA GLY A 212 26.10 13.81 16.18
C GLY A 212 27.30 14.50 15.58
N THR A 213 28.45 14.35 16.25
CA THR A 213 29.74 14.83 15.78
C THR A 213 30.73 13.68 15.79
N THR A 214 31.48 13.51 14.70
CA THR A 214 32.55 12.51 14.58
C THR A 214 33.78 12.95 15.37
N ALA A 215 34.74 12.04 15.57
CA ALA A 215 35.98 12.33 16.30
C ALA A 215 36.84 13.45 15.65
N ASP A 216 36.69 13.63 14.34
CA ASP A 216 37.38 14.71 13.56
C ASP A 216 36.55 16.01 13.49
N GLY A 217 35.46 16.10 14.29
CA GLY A 217 34.68 17.33 14.44
C GLY A 217 33.61 17.55 13.38
N ARG A 218 33.37 16.60 12.45
CA ARG A 218 32.32 16.73 11.42
C ARG A 218 30.95 16.37 11.97
N ARG A 219 29.97 17.20 11.72
CA ARG A 219 28.58 16.92 12.08
C ARG A 219 27.95 15.92 11.11
N TYR A 220 27.07 15.08 11.65
CA TYR A 220 26.31 14.12 10.87
C TYR A 220 24.88 13.96 11.42
N ILE A 221 23.99 13.41 10.59
CA ILE A 221 22.68 12.93 11.01
C ILE A 221 22.66 11.41 10.96
N ARG A 222 22.13 10.79 12.01
CA ARG A 222 21.87 9.35 12.08
C ARG A 222 20.41 9.15 12.43
N ILE A 223 19.61 8.69 11.47
CA ILE A 223 18.15 8.58 11.60
C ILE A 223 17.63 7.35 10.89
N ASN A 224 16.64 6.66 11.49
CA ASN A 224 15.88 5.65 10.80
C ASN A 224 14.81 6.30 9.92
N ARG A 225 14.88 6.09 8.60
CA ARG A 225 13.93 6.68 7.66
C ARG A 225 12.51 6.19 7.94
N LYS A 226 11.57 7.12 8.09
CA LYS A 226 10.16 6.82 8.42
C LYS A 226 9.50 5.84 7.46
N LYS A 227 9.83 5.91 6.16
CA LYS A 227 9.21 5.07 5.14
C LYS A 227 9.67 3.63 5.16
N THR A 228 10.95 3.39 5.43
CA THR A 228 11.59 2.08 5.22
C THR A 228 12.13 1.48 6.51
N ASN A 229 12.20 2.27 7.58
CA ASN A 229 12.87 1.95 8.83
C ASN A 229 14.34 1.55 8.66
N VAL A 230 14.97 2.02 7.58
CA VAL A 230 16.40 1.80 7.32
C VAL A 230 17.18 2.96 7.90
N GLU A 231 18.23 2.65 8.64
CA GLU A 231 19.16 3.66 9.17
C GLU A 231 19.87 4.40 8.03
N ALA A 232 19.90 5.72 8.12
CA ALA A 232 20.66 6.59 7.25
C ALA A 232 21.70 7.35 8.08
N PHE A 233 22.96 7.26 7.66
CA PHE A 233 24.07 8.07 8.18
C PHE A 233 24.45 9.11 7.12
N ILE A 234 24.32 10.38 7.46
CA ILE A 234 24.45 11.50 6.52
C ILE A 234 25.43 12.51 7.08
N PRO A 235 26.68 12.57 6.55
CA PRO A 235 27.58 13.67 6.85
C PRO A 235 26.96 14.98 6.38
N LEU A 236 27.03 16.02 7.22
CA LEU A 236 26.41 17.30 6.89
C LEU A 236 27.30 18.11 5.92
N HIS A 237 26.63 18.64 4.90
CA HIS A 237 27.20 19.66 4.04
C HIS A 237 27.21 21.03 4.78
N PRO A 238 28.19 21.91 4.58
CA PRO A 238 28.26 23.21 5.27
C PRO A 238 26.98 24.05 5.20
N ILE A 239 26.27 24.02 4.08
CA ILE A 239 24.97 24.71 3.94
C ILE A 239 23.91 24.09 4.87
N ALA A 240 23.89 22.77 5.01
CA ALA A 240 22.97 22.09 5.91
C ALA A 240 23.30 22.40 7.38
N GLU A 241 24.58 22.52 7.73
CA GLU A 241 25.02 22.96 9.07
C GLU A 241 24.57 24.37 9.36
N GLN A 242 24.78 25.33 8.43
CA GLN A 242 24.30 26.70 8.57
C GLN A 242 22.80 26.79 8.77
N ILE A 243 22.02 25.93 8.10
CA ILE A 243 20.57 25.87 8.31
C ILE A 243 20.26 25.36 9.71
N LEU A 244 20.92 24.29 10.18
CA LEU A 244 20.73 23.77 11.53
C LEU A 244 21.07 24.79 12.63
N ASP A 245 22.09 25.61 12.42
CA ASP A 245 22.51 26.64 13.37
C ASP A 245 21.46 27.74 13.58
N LEU A 246 20.46 27.82 12.71
CA LEU A 246 19.30 28.72 12.87
C LEU A 246 18.23 28.15 13.83
N TYR A 247 18.34 26.88 14.22
CA TYR A 247 17.38 26.20 15.06
C TYR A 247 17.99 25.71 16.37
N ASN A 248 17.12 25.45 17.35
CA ASN A 248 17.57 24.85 18.59
C ASN A 248 17.84 23.34 18.37
N THR A 249 19.09 22.93 18.52
CA THR A 249 19.55 21.56 18.42
C THR A 249 19.90 20.93 19.77
N THR A 250 19.53 21.56 20.90
CA THR A 250 19.85 21.09 22.26
C THR A 250 18.64 20.59 23.03
N ASP A 251 17.42 21.12 22.75
CA ASP A 251 16.17 20.66 23.37
C ASP A 251 15.58 19.50 22.60
N ASP A 252 15.78 18.29 23.13
CA ASP A 252 15.33 17.04 22.48
C ASP A 252 13.82 16.76 22.66
N THR A 253 13.09 17.60 23.38
CA THR A 253 11.64 17.47 23.55
C THR A 253 10.85 17.86 22.30
N LYS A 254 11.48 18.57 21.37
CA LYS A 254 10.86 19.10 20.14
C LYS A 254 11.69 18.73 18.92
N PRO A 255 11.05 18.56 17.75
CA PRO A 255 11.78 18.45 16.50
C PRO A 255 12.55 19.74 16.22
N VAL A 256 13.59 19.62 15.39
CA VAL A 256 14.49 20.74 15.02
C VAL A 256 13.78 21.78 14.16
N PHE A 257 12.85 21.34 13.26
CA PHE A 257 12.10 22.20 12.32
C PHE A 257 10.64 22.36 12.72
#